data_3a726cbfb2fca35b27e669eb2b6be8e2
#
_entry.id   3a726cbfb2fca35b27e669eb2b6be8e2
#
_cell.length_a   1.000
_cell.length_b   1.000
_cell.length_c   1.000
_cell.angle_alpha   90.00
_cell.angle_beta   90.00
_cell.angle_gamma   90.00
#
_symmetry.space_group_name_H-M   'P 1'
#
loop_
_entity.id
_entity.type
_entity.pdbx_description
1 polymer ?
#
loop_
_entity_poly.entity_id
_entity_poly.type
_entity_poly.pdbx_seq_one_letter_code
_entity_poly.pdbx_strand_id
1 'polypeptide(L)'
;MKMVKFVKIIYKRIPFMKIDLHGIKHENVSRHLDVFFWEMMQKGVSQVEVITGISNRMKEIVKETCKDYNFEVIENKINIGSVFVKLN
;
A
#
# COMPACT_ATOMS: atom_id res chain seq x y z
N MET A 1 -31.66 5.22 -9.76
CA MET A 1 -31.14 6.50 -9.72
C MET A 1 -30.30 6.77 -8.57
N LYS A 2 -30.84 6.76 -7.40
CA LYS A 2 -30.07 6.99 -6.20
C LYS A 2 -28.97 5.98 -6.05
N MET A 3 -29.23 4.78 -6.42
CA MET A 3 -28.23 3.74 -6.35
C MET A 3 -27.01 4.05 -7.18
N VAL A 4 -27.24 4.59 -8.33
CA VAL A 4 -26.13 4.91 -9.23
C VAL A 4 -25.25 5.99 -8.63
N LYS A 5 -25.84 7.01 -8.07
CA LYS A 5 -25.05 8.05 -7.43
C LYS A 5 -24.27 7.51 -6.27
N PHE A 6 -24.91 6.68 -5.49
CA PHE A 6 -24.29 6.11 -4.31
C PHE A 6 -23.08 5.28 -4.71
N VAL A 7 -23.23 4.49 -5.74
CA VAL A 7 -22.15 3.67 -6.23
C VAL A 7 -20.97 4.53 -6.70
N LYS A 8 -21.26 5.63 -7.37
CA LYS A 8 -20.20 6.51 -7.80
C LYS A 8 -19.42 7.08 -6.63
N ILE A 9 -20.12 7.46 -5.60
CA ILE A 9 -19.46 8.03 -4.43
C ILE A 9 -18.56 6.99 -3.78
N ILE A 10 -19.05 5.78 -3.64
CA ILE A 10 -18.26 4.71 -3.07
C ILE A 10 -17.04 4.45 -3.92
N TYR A 11 -17.23 4.40 -5.21
CA TYR A 11 -16.17 4.14 -6.13
C TYR A 11 -15.05 5.18 -5.99
N LYS A 12 -15.41 6.42 -5.85
CA LYS A 12 -14.41 7.46 -5.71
C LYS A 12 -13.65 7.37 -4.40
N ARG A 13 -14.30 6.83 -3.39
CA ARG A 13 -13.67 6.76 -2.08
C ARG A 13 -12.81 5.57 -1.85
N ILE A 14 -13.00 4.56 -2.67
CA ILE A 14 -12.27 3.36 -2.49
C ILE A 14 -10.87 3.37 -3.01
N PRO A 15 -10.44 4.29 -3.77
CA PRO A 15 -9.28 4.06 -4.55
C PRO A 15 -8.11 3.62 -3.75
N PHE A 16 -7.70 4.32 -2.76
CA PHE A 16 -6.42 3.98 -2.21
C PHE A 16 -6.37 4.11 -0.72
N MET A 17 -6.06 3.00 -0.10
CA MET A 17 -5.56 3.03 1.25
C MET A 17 -4.05 3.12 1.13
N LYS A 18 -3.42 3.86 2.01
CA LYS A 18 -1.98 4.02 1.91
C LYS A 18 -1.35 4.11 3.28
N ILE A 19 -0.06 3.78 3.32
CA ILE A 19 0.74 3.91 4.51
C ILE A 19 1.96 4.74 4.17
N ASP A 20 2.32 5.66 5.04
CA ASP A 20 3.48 6.52 4.85
C ASP A 20 4.60 6.02 5.76
N LEU A 21 5.63 5.46 5.14
CA LEU A 21 6.80 4.95 5.87
C LEU A 21 7.92 5.97 5.95
N HIS A 22 7.72 7.13 5.37
CA HIS A 22 8.72 8.17 5.38
C HIS A 22 9.02 8.57 6.82
N GLY A 23 10.29 8.51 7.20
CA GLY A 23 10.69 8.85 8.56
C GLY A 23 10.63 7.69 9.55
N ILE A 24 10.11 6.54 9.14
CA ILE A 24 10.12 5.35 9.99
C ILE A 24 11.51 4.73 9.94
N LYS A 25 12.02 4.31 11.08
CA LYS A 25 13.31 3.63 11.11
C LYS A 25 13.22 2.31 10.36
N HIS A 26 14.27 1.99 9.59
CA HIS A 26 14.27 0.80 8.75
C HIS A 26 13.99 -0.47 9.55
N GLU A 27 14.50 -0.55 10.77
CA GLU A 27 14.30 -1.73 11.61
C GLU A 27 12.85 -1.93 12.01
N ASN A 28 12.02 -0.90 11.91
CA ASN A 28 10.61 -0.97 12.31
C ASN A 28 9.67 -1.10 11.12
N VAL A 29 10.17 -1.00 9.91
CA VAL A 29 9.33 -0.95 8.71
C VAL A 29 8.53 -2.24 8.52
N SER A 30 9.18 -3.38 8.65
CA SER A 30 8.50 -4.66 8.46
C SER A 30 7.30 -4.80 9.39
N ARG A 31 7.48 -4.42 10.65
CA ARG A 31 6.40 -4.53 11.61
C ARG A 31 5.25 -3.60 11.28
N HIS A 32 5.54 -2.37 10.87
CA HIS A 32 4.50 -1.45 10.45
C HIS A 32 3.73 -2.00 9.26
N LEU A 33 4.45 -2.59 8.30
CA LEU A 33 3.82 -3.18 7.14
C LEU A 33 2.97 -4.40 7.51
N ASP A 34 3.46 -5.23 8.42
CA ASP A 34 2.71 -6.40 8.84
C ASP A 34 1.33 -6.01 9.38
N VAL A 35 1.30 -5.02 10.27
CA VAL A 35 0.05 -4.56 10.85
C VAL A 35 -0.85 -3.96 9.77
N PHE A 36 -0.28 -3.14 8.90
CA PHE A 36 -1.04 -2.48 7.85
C PHE A 36 -1.62 -3.50 6.87
N PHE A 37 -0.82 -4.43 6.41
CA PHE A 37 -1.29 -5.44 5.46
C PHE A 37 -2.40 -6.28 6.09
N TRP A 38 -2.23 -6.66 7.35
CA TRP A 38 -3.25 -7.44 8.03
C TRP A 38 -4.58 -6.69 8.05
N GLU A 39 -4.54 -5.41 8.43
CA GLU A 39 -5.75 -4.61 8.47
C GLU A 39 -6.39 -4.47 7.09
N MET A 40 -5.57 -4.27 6.07
CA MET A 40 -6.09 -4.11 4.72
C MET A 40 -6.73 -5.39 4.22
N MET A 41 -6.12 -6.54 4.54
CA MET A 41 -6.70 -7.81 4.14
C MET A 41 -8.03 -8.05 4.85
N GLN A 42 -8.14 -7.67 6.11
CA GLN A 42 -9.40 -7.79 6.85
C GLN A 42 -10.50 -6.95 6.23
N LYS A 43 -10.13 -5.83 5.64
CA LYS A 43 -11.09 -4.94 4.99
C LYS A 43 -11.38 -5.33 3.55
N GLY A 44 -10.71 -6.35 3.05
CA GLY A 44 -10.92 -6.79 1.67
C GLY A 44 -10.30 -5.88 0.63
N VAL A 45 -9.32 -5.08 1.03
CA VAL A 45 -8.64 -4.18 0.11
C VAL A 45 -7.66 -4.96 -0.74
N SER A 46 -7.69 -4.76 -2.04
CA SER A 46 -6.86 -5.55 -2.96
C SER A 46 -5.56 -4.85 -3.35
N GLN A 47 -5.49 -3.56 -3.21
CA GLN A 47 -4.29 -2.82 -3.60
C GLN A 47 -4.11 -1.62 -2.70
N VAL A 48 -2.87 -1.37 -2.31
CA VAL A 48 -2.54 -0.26 -1.42
C VAL A 48 -1.34 0.48 -1.97
N GLU A 49 -1.15 1.71 -1.50
CA GLU A 49 0.03 2.50 -1.83
C GLU A 49 0.93 2.56 -0.61
N VAL A 50 2.22 2.35 -0.81
CA VAL A 50 3.21 2.45 0.26
C VAL A 50 4.16 3.60 -0.08
N ILE A 51 4.14 4.62 0.74
CA ILE A 51 4.97 5.81 0.53
C ILE A 51 6.32 5.57 1.20
N THR A 52 7.36 5.47 0.40
CA THR A 52 8.70 5.13 0.88
C THR A 52 9.63 6.32 0.94
N GLY A 53 9.25 7.43 0.30
CA GLY A 53 10.19 8.47 -0.03
C GLY A 53 11.12 7.96 -1.13
N ILE A 54 12.19 8.70 -1.38
CA ILE A 54 13.11 8.37 -2.48
C ILE A 54 14.13 7.31 -2.07
N SER A 55 14.08 6.84 -0.85
CA SER A 55 15.07 5.91 -0.32
C SER A 55 15.02 4.55 -1.01
N ASN A 56 16.11 4.18 -1.66
CA ASN A 56 16.21 2.85 -2.28
C ASN A 56 16.23 1.75 -1.22
N ARG A 57 16.84 2.03 -0.07
CA ARG A 57 16.87 1.05 1.00
C ARG A 57 15.47 0.76 1.53
N MET A 58 14.67 1.81 1.68
CA MET A 58 13.30 1.63 2.13
C MET A 58 12.51 0.79 1.13
N LYS A 59 12.70 1.06 -0.16
CA LYS A 59 12.02 0.29 -1.20
C LYS A 59 12.43 -1.18 -1.18
N GLU A 60 13.70 -1.46 -0.92
CA GLU A 60 14.17 -2.83 -0.79
C GLU A 60 13.48 -3.56 0.35
N ILE A 61 13.38 -2.90 1.50
CA ILE A 61 12.76 -3.49 2.67
C ILE A 61 11.30 -3.80 2.38
N VAL A 62 10.61 -2.89 1.71
CA VAL A 62 9.21 -3.10 1.33
C VAL A 62 9.10 -4.30 0.41
N LYS A 63 9.97 -4.40 -0.59
CA LYS A 63 9.95 -5.52 -1.53
C LYS A 63 10.21 -6.84 -0.83
N GLU A 64 11.16 -6.87 0.09
CA GLU A 64 11.48 -8.08 0.83
C GLU A 64 10.31 -8.52 1.69
N THR A 65 9.69 -7.57 2.38
CA THR A 65 8.53 -7.88 3.21
C THR A 65 7.39 -8.41 2.37
N CYS A 66 7.11 -7.77 1.24
CA CYS A 66 6.04 -8.19 0.35
C CYS A 66 6.30 -9.57 -0.23
N LYS A 67 7.55 -9.91 -0.46
CA LYS A 67 7.91 -11.20 -1.00
C LYS A 67 7.49 -12.33 -0.05
N ASP A 68 7.62 -12.10 1.25
CA ASP A 68 7.24 -13.09 2.23
C ASP A 68 5.73 -13.35 2.21
N TYR A 69 4.95 -12.39 1.77
CA TYR A 69 3.50 -12.53 1.65
C TYR A 69 3.07 -12.96 0.25
N ASN A 70 3.98 -13.06 -0.68
CA ASN A 70 3.67 -13.28 -2.10
C ASN A 70 2.84 -12.15 -2.69
N PHE A 71 3.04 -10.95 -2.20
CA PHE A 71 2.39 -9.77 -2.75
C PHE A 71 3.22 -9.23 -3.89
N GLU A 72 2.55 -8.68 -4.88
CA GLU A 72 3.21 -8.07 -6.02
C GLU A 72 3.45 -6.59 -5.76
N VAL A 73 4.68 -6.13 -5.99
CA VAL A 73 5.03 -4.72 -5.84
C VAL A 73 5.12 -4.11 -7.22
N ILE A 74 4.39 -3.02 -7.42
CA ILE A 74 4.32 -2.32 -8.70
C ILE A 74 4.90 -0.93 -8.51
N GLU A 75 5.86 -0.57 -9.34
CA GLU A 75 6.46 0.75 -9.26
C GLU A 75 5.47 1.83 -9.67
N ASN A 76 5.53 2.94 -8.96
CA ASN A 76 4.72 4.11 -9.31
C ASN A 76 5.58 4.99 -10.22
N LYS A 77 5.24 5.01 -11.49
CA LYS A 77 6.03 5.75 -12.47
C LYS A 77 5.79 7.25 -12.42
N ILE A 78 4.72 7.66 -11.77
CA ILE A 78 4.41 9.07 -11.64
C ILE A 78 5.07 9.66 -10.41
N ASN A 79 5.07 8.90 -9.33
CA ASN A 79 5.65 9.35 -8.06
C ASN A 79 6.68 8.32 -7.60
N ILE A 80 7.95 8.68 -7.78
CA ILE A 80 9.04 7.75 -7.45
C ILE A 80 9.20 7.55 -5.94
N GLY A 81 8.49 8.31 -5.14
CA GLY A 81 8.52 8.17 -3.68
C GLY A 81 7.53 7.16 -3.14
N SER A 82 6.86 6.40 -3.98
CA SER A 82 5.93 5.39 -3.50
C SER A 82 5.90 4.19 -4.44
N VAL A 83 5.28 3.10 -3.93
CA VAL A 83 5.03 1.91 -4.74
C VAL A 83 3.61 1.45 -4.44
N PHE A 84 3.04 0.68 -5.36
CA PHE A 84 1.76 0.04 -5.13
C PHE A 84 2.00 -1.42 -4.79
N VAL A 85 1.17 -1.98 -3.93
CA VAL A 85 1.27 -3.38 -3.53
C VAL A 85 -0.08 -4.04 -3.74
N LYS A 86 -0.08 -5.14 -4.46
CA LYS A 86 -1.29 -5.95 -4.65
C LYS A 86 -1.33 -7.03 -3.61
N LEU A 87 -2.41 -7.09 -2.87
CA LEU A 87 -2.54 -7.96 -1.71
C LEU A 87 -3.13 -9.34 -2.02
N ASN A 88 -3.34 -9.63 -3.28
CA ASN A 88 -3.87 -10.95 -3.61
C ASN A 88 -3.39 -11.45 -4.96
#